data_a63d811dfb88911c8ce1e800034adf87
#
_entry.id   a63d811dfb88911c8ce1e800034adf87
#
_cell.length_a   1.000
_cell.length_b   1.000
_cell.length_c   1.000
_cell.angle_alpha   90.00
_cell.angle_beta   90.00
_cell.angle_gamma   90.00
#
_symmetry.space_group_name_H-M   'P 1'
#
loop_
_entity.id
_entity.type
_entity.pdbx_description
1 polymer ?
#
loop_
_entity_poly.entity_id
_entity_poly.type
_entity_poly.pdbx_seq_one_letter_code
_entity_poly.pdbx_strand_id
1 'polypeptide(L)'
;MIPPPNPDFTHVSEGQPTMVDVSAKQPTKRTAVAKARVELGAEIIARFANDDLKGPKGPVLQTAIIAGTMAVKKTSELIPFCHPLPIDHCTFEIARHATGLTIRCEVTTTGKTGVEMEAMTGASVAALTVYDMCKALNKAIRIQDLHLVSKTGGKSGNHLAETA
;
A
#
# COMPACT_ATOMS: atom_id res chain seq x y z
N MET A 1 -14.86 3.68 -35.50
CA MET A 1 -15.75 4.47 -34.64
C MET A 1 -15.27 4.23 -33.21
N ILE A 2 -14.69 5.22 -32.56
CA ILE A 2 -14.23 5.10 -31.16
C ILE A 2 -15.49 5.16 -30.28
N PRO A 3 -15.71 4.19 -29.38
CA PRO A 3 -16.86 4.25 -28.47
C PRO A 3 -16.78 5.51 -27.61
N PRO A 4 -17.92 6.11 -27.23
CA PRO A 4 -17.92 7.28 -26.36
C PRO A 4 -17.22 6.91 -25.03
N PRO A 5 -16.49 7.88 -24.41
CA PRO A 5 -15.81 7.65 -23.15
C PRO A 5 -16.83 7.19 -22.10
N ASN A 6 -16.51 6.08 -21.40
CA ASN A 6 -17.32 5.61 -20.29
C ASN A 6 -17.25 6.66 -19.16
N PRO A 7 -18.39 7.29 -18.77
CA PRO A 7 -18.40 8.35 -17.76
C PRO A 7 -17.91 7.89 -16.37
N ASP A 8 -17.79 6.57 -16.15
CA ASP A 8 -17.34 5.99 -14.89
C ASP A 8 -15.82 5.93 -14.74
N PHE A 9 -15.06 6.13 -15.84
CA PHE A 9 -13.59 6.11 -15.81
C PHE A 9 -13.00 7.50 -15.99
N THR A 10 -12.34 8.02 -14.95
CA THR A 10 -11.75 9.37 -14.93
C THR A 10 -10.35 9.45 -15.57
N HIS A 11 -9.73 8.32 -15.89
CA HIS A 11 -8.38 8.23 -16.47
C HIS A 11 -8.39 7.97 -17.99
N VAL A 12 -9.47 8.35 -18.68
CA VAL A 12 -9.58 8.20 -20.12
C VAL A 12 -10.00 9.55 -20.74
N SER A 13 -9.22 10.05 -21.69
CA SER A 13 -9.55 11.21 -22.52
C SER A 13 -9.45 10.81 -23.98
N GLU A 14 -10.51 11.04 -24.76
CA GLU A 14 -10.59 10.70 -26.20
C GLU A 14 -10.22 9.24 -26.50
N GLY A 15 -10.55 8.30 -25.58
CA GLY A 15 -10.23 6.88 -25.72
C GLY A 15 -8.78 6.51 -25.41
N GLN A 16 -7.95 7.46 -24.95
CA GLN A 16 -6.57 7.22 -24.55
C GLN A 16 -6.42 7.29 -23.03
N PRO A 17 -5.58 6.43 -22.42
CA PRO A 17 -5.27 6.53 -21.02
C PRO A 17 -4.53 7.83 -20.73
N THR A 18 -4.94 8.54 -19.68
CA THR A 18 -4.35 9.82 -19.29
C THR A 18 -4.29 10.01 -17.79
N MET A 19 -3.37 10.87 -17.35
CA MET A 19 -3.35 11.33 -15.96
C MET A 19 -4.46 12.36 -15.75
N VAL A 20 -5.20 12.24 -14.65
CA VAL A 20 -6.30 13.19 -14.32
C VAL A 20 -5.74 14.58 -14.07
N ASP A 21 -6.30 15.61 -14.75
CA ASP A 21 -5.94 16.99 -14.47
C ASP A 21 -6.45 17.42 -13.09
N VAL A 22 -5.51 17.83 -12.24
CA VAL A 22 -5.78 18.33 -10.87
C VAL A 22 -5.40 19.80 -10.70
N SER A 23 -5.05 20.51 -11.77
CA SER A 23 -4.54 21.88 -11.72
C SER A 23 -5.53 22.85 -11.04
N ALA A 24 -6.82 22.70 -11.28
CA ALA A 24 -7.88 23.55 -10.71
C ALA A 24 -8.27 23.16 -9.26
N LYS A 25 -7.76 22.05 -8.71
CA LYS A 25 -8.10 21.62 -7.35
C LYS A 25 -7.25 22.36 -6.31
N GLN A 26 -7.87 22.67 -5.18
CA GLN A 26 -7.14 23.18 -4.01
C GLN A 26 -6.50 22.01 -3.23
N PRO A 27 -5.28 22.20 -2.70
CA PRO A 27 -4.67 21.22 -1.80
C PRO A 27 -5.50 21.05 -0.53
N THR A 28 -5.71 19.82 -0.10
CA THR A 28 -6.38 19.47 1.17
C THR A 28 -5.62 18.34 1.84
N LYS A 29 -5.73 18.23 3.17
CA LYS A 29 -5.19 17.08 3.90
C LYS A 29 -5.95 15.83 3.49
N ARG A 30 -5.21 14.78 3.17
CA ARG A 30 -5.72 13.46 2.73
C ARG A 30 -4.97 12.36 3.43
N THR A 31 -5.69 11.36 3.90
CA THR A 31 -5.11 10.18 4.53
C THR A 31 -5.71 8.94 3.89
N ALA A 32 -4.89 7.94 3.66
CA ALA A 32 -5.33 6.63 3.21
C ALA A 32 -4.64 5.53 4.03
N VAL A 33 -5.37 4.45 4.27
CA VAL A 33 -4.89 3.25 4.94
C VAL A 33 -5.12 2.05 4.04
N ALA A 34 -4.07 1.30 3.75
CA ALA A 34 -4.14 0.02 3.06
C ALA A 34 -3.68 -1.13 3.97
N LYS A 35 -4.14 -2.32 3.66
CA LYS A 35 -3.80 -3.54 4.40
C LYS A 35 -3.36 -4.64 3.43
N ALA A 36 -2.39 -5.44 3.85
CA ALA A 36 -2.00 -6.70 3.21
C ALA A 36 -1.84 -7.78 4.28
N ARG A 37 -2.06 -9.04 3.91
CA ARG A 37 -1.84 -10.19 4.78
C ARG A 37 -0.78 -11.11 4.18
N VAL A 38 0.14 -11.61 5.03
CA VAL A 38 1.19 -12.55 4.63
C VAL A 38 1.04 -13.82 5.46
N GLU A 39 0.65 -14.91 4.81
CA GLU A 39 0.59 -16.24 5.42
C GLU A 39 1.97 -16.89 5.37
N LEU A 40 2.60 -17.03 6.53
CA LEU A 40 3.97 -17.55 6.69
C LEU A 40 4.00 -19.03 7.13
N GLY A 41 2.94 -19.45 7.84
CA GLY A 41 2.88 -20.71 8.59
C GLY A 41 3.32 -20.58 10.05
N ALA A 42 2.71 -21.40 10.91
CA ALA A 42 2.91 -21.35 12.35
C ALA A 42 4.39 -21.55 12.77
N GLU A 43 5.13 -22.38 12.04
CA GLU A 43 6.54 -22.65 12.31
C GLU A 43 7.43 -21.41 12.14
N ILE A 44 7.15 -20.56 11.15
CA ILE A 44 7.89 -19.31 10.97
C ILE A 44 7.47 -18.30 12.04
N ILE A 45 6.17 -18.20 12.32
CA ILE A 45 5.67 -17.28 13.35
C ILE A 45 6.26 -17.61 14.72
N ALA A 46 6.43 -18.91 15.06
CA ALA A 46 7.07 -19.34 16.30
C ALA A 46 8.54 -18.91 16.43
N ARG A 47 9.21 -18.54 15.34
CA ARG A 47 10.60 -18.06 15.34
C ARG A 47 10.74 -16.56 15.60
N PHE A 48 9.63 -15.81 15.60
CA PHE A 48 9.66 -14.39 15.95
C PHE A 48 9.93 -14.23 17.46
N ALA A 49 11.07 -13.69 17.79
CA ALA A 49 11.47 -13.35 19.16
C ALA A 49 11.61 -11.82 19.29
N ASN A 50 11.27 -11.26 20.46
CA ASN A 50 11.41 -9.82 20.74
C ASN A 50 10.83 -8.92 19.62
N ASP A 51 9.63 -9.26 19.18
CA ASP A 51 8.86 -8.53 18.15
C ASP A 51 9.38 -8.56 16.73
N ASP A 52 10.53 -9.19 16.43
CA ASP A 52 11.02 -9.37 15.06
C ASP A 52 11.66 -10.77 14.85
N LEU A 53 11.78 -11.18 13.59
CA LEU A 53 12.53 -12.35 13.14
C LEU A 53 13.86 -11.88 12.55
N LYS A 54 14.97 -12.36 13.10
CA LYS A 54 16.30 -12.09 12.55
C LYS A 54 16.72 -13.23 11.63
N GLY A 55 16.78 -12.93 10.35
CA GLY A 55 17.34 -13.82 9.33
C GLY A 55 18.75 -13.44 8.92
N PRO A 56 19.37 -14.17 7.97
CA PRO A 56 20.70 -13.84 7.44
C PRO A 56 20.77 -12.46 6.80
N LYS A 57 19.63 -11.92 6.33
CA LYS A 57 19.50 -10.58 5.72
C LYS A 57 19.15 -9.47 6.73
N GLY A 58 19.13 -9.79 8.05
CA GLY A 58 18.78 -8.84 9.10
C GLY A 58 17.34 -9.01 9.63
N PRO A 59 16.83 -8.01 10.36
CA PRO A 59 15.49 -8.03 10.95
C PRO A 59 14.40 -7.90 9.87
N VAL A 60 13.46 -8.83 9.86
CA VAL A 60 12.45 -8.97 8.79
C VAL A 60 11.47 -7.80 8.77
N LEU A 61 10.86 -7.48 9.93
CA LEU A 61 9.81 -6.47 9.98
C LEU A 61 10.37 -5.06 9.79
N GLN A 62 11.52 -4.76 10.38
CA GLN A 62 12.16 -3.46 10.17
C GLN A 62 12.56 -3.25 8.72
N THR A 63 13.11 -4.27 8.06
CA THR A 63 13.45 -4.20 6.64
C THR A 63 12.22 -3.99 5.78
N ALA A 64 11.11 -4.67 6.11
CA ALA A 64 9.83 -4.51 5.42
C ALA A 64 9.27 -3.08 5.56
N ILE A 65 9.33 -2.49 6.75
CA ILE A 65 8.89 -1.10 7.00
C ILE A 65 9.73 -0.12 6.17
N ILE A 66 11.05 -0.27 6.15
CA ILE A 66 11.94 0.59 5.36
C ILE A 66 11.61 0.48 3.87
N ALA A 67 11.50 -0.75 3.35
CA ALA A 67 11.18 -0.99 1.94
C ALA A 67 9.80 -0.44 1.55
N GLY A 68 8.79 -0.65 2.40
CA GLY A 68 7.45 -0.09 2.22
C GLY A 68 7.46 1.44 2.21
N THR A 69 8.20 2.07 3.13
CA THR A 69 8.35 3.53 3.17
C THR A 69 9.01 4.08 1.91
N MET A 70 10.04 3.40 1.38
CA MET A 70 10.65 3.76 0.11
C MET A 70 9.68 3.63 -1.06
N ALA A 71 8.85 2.58 -1.06
CA ALA A 71 7.86 2.34 -2.10
C ALA A 71 6.74 3.39 -2.12
N VAL A 72 6.27 3.82 -0.95
CA VAL A 72 5.33 4.95 -0.81
C VAL A 72 5.85 6.19 -1.55
N LYS A 73 7.12 6.53 -1.34
CA LYS A 73 7.77 7.71 -1.96
C LYS A 73 7.98 7.56 -3.47
N LYS A 74 7.95 6.35 -4.01
CA LYS A 74 8.20 6.02 -5.42
C LYS A 74 6.96 5.57 -6.17
N THR A 75 5.78 5.73 -5.62
CA THR A 75 4.53 5.25 -6.23
C THR A 75 4.34 5.78 -7.64
N SER A 76 4.58 7.08 -7.88
CA SER A 76 4.46 7.68 -9.22
C SER A 76 5.49 7.17 -10.23
N GLU A 77 6.60 6.59 -9.79
CA GLU A 77 7.57 5.93 -10.68
C GLU A 77 7.13 4.51 -11.07
N LEU A 78 6.24 3.89 -10.28
CA LEU A 78 5.78 2.52 -10.47
C LEU A 78 4.41 2.45 -11.15
N ILE A 79 3.53 3.41 -10.88
CA ILE A 79 2.15 3.44 -11.38
C ILE A 79 2.00 4.58 -12.38
N PRO A 80 1.83 4.29 -13.67
CA PRO A 80 2.03 5.25 -14.78
C PRO A 80 1.23 6.55 -14.67
N PHE A 81 -0.01 6.51 -14.16
CA PHE A 81 -0.89 7.68 -14.12
C PHE A 81 -1.07 8.25 -12.70
N CYS A 82 -0.22 7.87 -11.75
CA CYS A 82 -0.16 8.49 -10.44
C CYS A 82 0.63 9.80 -10.49
N HIS A 83 0.11 10.83 -9.82
CA HIS A 83 0.83 12.09 -9.64
C HIS A 83 1.99 11.92 -8.65
N PRO A 84 3.13 12.59 -8.86
CA PRO A 84 4.14 12.70 -7.82
C PRO A 84 3.58 13.58 -6.69
N LEU A 85 3.50 13.01 -5.47
CA LEU A 85 2.94 13.69 -4.32
C LEU A 85 3.97 13.88 -3.22
N PRO A 86 4.00 15.05 -2.55
CA PRO A 86 4.73 15.20 -1.31
C PRO A 86 4.07 14.34 -0.23
N ILE A 87 4.85 13.54 0.47
CA ILE A 87 4.35 12.69 1.56
C ILE A 87 4.66 13.40 2.88
N ASP A 88 3.60 13.79 3.60
CA ASP A 88 3.72 14.46 4.89
C ASP A 88 4.01 13.45 6.02
N HIS A 89 3.39 12.25 5.93
CA HIS A 89 3.52 11.21 6.94
C HIS A 89 3.29 9.82 6.35
N CYS A 90 4.04 8.83 6.86
CA CYS A 90 3.89 7.43 6.52
C CYS A 90 4.20 6.58 7.74
N THR A 91 3.28 5.69 8.13
CA THR A 91 3.48 4.72 9.21
C THR A 91 3.09 3.32 8.79
N PHE A 92 3.71 2.34 9.47
CA PHE A 92 3.39 0.92 9.33
C PHE A 92 3.05 0.35 10.69
N GLU A 93 1.99 -0.44 10.73
CA GLU A 93 1.63 -1.30 11.84
C GLU A 93 1.63 -2.75 11.35
N ILE A 94 2.38 -3.62 12.03
CA ILE A 94 2.48 -5.04 11.69
C ILE A 94 2.02 -5.87 12.86
N ALA A 95 0.88 -6.54 12.71
CA ALA A 95 0.31 -7.43 13.71
C ALA A 95 0.61 -8.88 13.36
N ARG A 96 1.01 -9.67 14.38
CA ARG A 96 1.23 -11.12 14.26
C ARG A 96 -0.06 -11.89 14.57
N HIS A 97 -0.28 -12.96 13.82
CA HIS A 97 -1.33 -13.94 14.01
C HIS A 97 -0.72 -15.34 14.18
N ALA A 98 -1.57 -16.35 14.42
CA ALA A 98 -1.11 -17.73 14.60
C ALA A 98 -0.29 -18.27 13.41
N THR A 99 -0.58 -17.83 12.19
CA THR A 99 0.04 -18.34 10.95
C THR A 99 0.65 -17.28 10.05
N GLY A 100 0.56 -15.99 10.43
CA GLY A 100 0.98 -14.93 9.52
C GLY A 100 1.04 -13.56 10.15
N LEU A 101 1.12 -12.56 9.27
CA LEU A 101 1.20 -11.15 9.61
C LEU A 101 0.10 -10.38 8.88
N THR A 102 -0.44 -9.35 9.54
CA THR A 102 -1.19 -8.27 8.89
C THR A 102 -0.33 -7.02 8.88
N ILE A 103 -0.16 -6.43 7.72
CA ILE A 103 0.60 -5.20 7.50
C ILE A 103 -0.39 -4.10 7.15
N ARG A 104 -0.42 -3.02 7.91
CA ARG A 104 -1.17 -1.80 7.62
C ARG A 104 -0.17 -0.71 7.25
N CYS A 105 -0.48 0.04 6.21
CA CYS A 105 0.27 1.22 5.79
C CYS A 105 -0.68 2.42 5.79
N GLU A 106 -0.39 3.42 6.60
CA GLU A 106 -1.10 4.69 6.59
C GLU A 106 -0.22 5.77 5.97
N VAL A 107 -0.79 6.54 5.03
CA VAL A 107 -0.10 7.63 4.34
C VAL A 107 -0.94 8.89 4.42
N THR A 108 -0.30 10.02 4.71
CA THR A 108 -0.92 11.35 4.73
C THR A 108 -0.17 12.30 3.81
N THR A 109 -0.91 13.12 3.07
CA THR A 109 -0.41 14.23 2.26
C THR A 109 -1.31 15.43 2.35
N THR A 110 -0.76 16.62 2.11
CA THR A 110 -1.50 17.83 1.77
C THR A 110 -1.38 18.05 0.27
N GLY A 111 -2.39 17.60 -0.47
CA GLY A 111 -2.30 17.55 -1.93
C GLY A 111 -3.63 17.68 -2.66
N LYS A 112 -3.55 17.71 -3.99
CA LYS A 112 -4.70 17.87 -4.89
C LYS A 112 -5.39 16.56 -5.26
N THR A 113 -4.74 15.42 -4.99
CA THR A 113 -5.27 14.05 -5.20
C THR A 113 -5.05 13.18 -3.98
N GLY A 114 -5.69 12.01 -3.94
CA GLY A 114 -5.60 11.07 -2.82
C GLY A 114 -4.27 10.30 -2.80
N VAL A 115 -4.00 9.62 -1.69
CA VAL A 115 -2.80 8.82 -1.43
C VAL A 115 -3.12 7.32 -1.30
N GLU A 116 -4.23 6.90 -1.92
CA GLU A 116 -4.67 5.51 -1.88
C GLU A 116 -3.62 4.58 -2.49
N MET A 117 -3.04 5.00 -3.63
CA MET A 117 -2.03 4.19 -4.32
C MET A 117 -0.70 4.14 -3.56
N GLU A 118 -0.32 5.22 -2.89
CA GLU A 118 0.85 5.27 -2.01
C GLU A 118 0.70 4.26 -0.85
N ALA A 119 -0.45 4.24 -0.18
CA ALA A 119 -0.73 3.29 0.89
C ALA A 119 -0.74 1.84 0.39
N MET A 120 -1.38 1.57 -0.76
CA MET A 120 -1.42 0.26 -1.41
C MET A 120 -0.02 -0.22 -1.80
N THR A 121 0.77 0.64 -2.44
CA THR A 121 2.15 0.33 -2.86
C THR A 121 3.04 0.04 -1.65
N GLY A 122 2.91 0.85 -0.58
CA GLY A 122 3.64 0.64 0.66
C GLY A 122 3.34 -0.73 1.30
N ALA A 123 2.05 -1.06 1.47
CA ALA A 123 1.64 -2.35 2.03
C ALA A 123 2.10 -3.53 1.15
N SER A 124 2.02 -3.39 -0.18
CA SER A 124 2.47 -4.42 -1.14
C SER A 124 3.95 -4.72 -1.03
N VAL A 125 4.79 -3.68 -1.06
CA VAL A 125 6.24 -3.85 -1.04
C VAL A 125 6.73 -4.32 0.33
N ALA A 126 6.10 -3.88 1.42
CA ALA A 126 6.39 -4.42 2.74
C ALA A 126 6.08 -5.93 2.80
N ALA A 127 4.92 -6.37 2.26
CA ALA A 127 4.55 -7.77 2.19
C ALA A 127 5.51 -8.60 1.31
N LEU A 128 5.91 -8.07 0.15
CA LEU A 128 6.91 -8.69 -0.73
C LEU A 128 8.27 -8.82 -0.05
N THR A 129 8.66 -7.85 0.77
CA THR A 129 9.91 -7.88 1.52
C THR A 129 9.88 -8.97 2.60
N VAL A 130 8.78 -9.09 3.34
CA VAL A 130 8.58 -10.22 4.27
C VAL A 130 8.70 -11.55 3.53
N TYR A 131 8.03 -11.68 2.38
CA TYR A 131 8.12 -12.88 1.54
C TYR A 131 9.57 -13.19 1.16
N ASP A 132 10.31 -12.23 0.61
CA ASP A 132 11.71 -12.43 0.17
C ASP A 132 12.61 -12.87 1.33
N MET A 133 12.43 -12.29 2.50
CA MET A 133 13.25 -12.59 3.67
C MET A 133 12.93 -13.95 4.32
N CYS A 134 11.70 -14.45 4.13
CA CYS A 134 11.23 -15.70 4.75
C CYS A 134 11.16 -16.89 3.76
N LYS A 135 11.21 -16.68 2.45
CA LYS A 135 10.97 -17.71 1.42
C LYS A 135 11.91 -18.94 1.49
N ALA A 136 13.08 -18.81 2.09
CA ALA A 136 13.99 -19.94 2.33
C ALA A 136 13.46 -20.91 3.38
N LEU A 137 12.59 -20.45 4.29
CA LEU A 137 12.01 -21.24 5.36
C LEU A 137 10.72 -21.97 4.93
N ASN A 138 9.95 -21.36 4.03
CA ASN A 138 8.71 -21.93 3.53
C ASN A 138 8.43 -21.39 2.11
N LYS A 139 8.23 -22.29 1.14
CA LYS A 139 7.89 -21.93 -0.25
C LYS A 139 6.39 -21.69 -0.47
N ALA A 140 5.56 -22.07 0.51
CA ALA A 140 4.10 -21.92 0.43
C ALA A 140 3.59 -20.59 1.02
N ILE A 141 4.47 -19.61 1.27
CA ILE A 141 4.10 -18.27 1.71
C ILE A 141 3.15 -17.64 0.67
N ARG A 142 2.08 -17.00 1.16
CA ARG A 142 1.12 -16.30 0.31
C ARG A 142 0.94 -14.87 0.78
N ILE A 143 0.85 -13.95 -0.17
CA ILE A 143 0.41 -12.57 0.06
C ILE A 143 -1.03 -12.50 -0.41
N GLN A 144 -1.91 -11.98 0.42
CA GLN A 144 -3.35 -11.94 0.16
C GLN A 144 -4.00 -10.72 0.82
N ASP A 145 -5.27 -10.47 0.54
CA ASP A 145 -6.08 -9.42 1.15
C ASP A 145 -5.45 -8.02 1.04
N LEU A 146 -4.78 -7.73 -0.08
CA LEU A 146 -4.30 -6.38 -0.35
C LEU A 146 -5.48 -5.50 -0.77
N HIS A 147 -5.84 -4.52 0.05
CA HIS A 147 -6.94 -3.59 -0.23
C HIS A 147 -6.81 -2.28 0.53
N LEU A 148 -7.57 -1.28 0.05
CA LEU A 148 -7.79 -0.03 0.75
C LEU A 148 -8.75 -0.25 1.92
N VAL A 149 -8.31 0.08 3.13
CA VAL A 149 -9.13 -0.02 4.35
C VAL A 149 -9.96 1.24 4.53
N SER A 150 -9.34 2.40 4.37
CA SER A 150 -10.03 3.68 4.52
C SER A 150 -9.31 4.78 3.76
N LYS A 151 -10.07 5.82 3.44
CA LYS A 151 -9.53 7.11 3.02
C LYS A 151 -10.36 8.26 3.58
N THR A 152 -9.71 9.37 3.82
CA THR A 152 -10.36 10.61 4.26
C THR A 152 -9.84 11.81 3.47
N GLY A 153 -10.68 12.83 3.38
CA GLY A 153 -10.38 14.07 2.68
C GLY A 153 -10.69 14.06 1.19
N GLY A 154 -10.70 15.26 0.60
CA GLY A 154 -10.99 15.47 -0.81
C GLY A 154 -12.49 15.50 -1.14
N LYS A 155 -12.80 15.74 -2.44
CA LYS A 155 -14.17 15.96 -2.94
C LYS A 155 -15.06 14.72 -2.86
N SER A 156 -14.49 13.51 -2.96
CA SER A 156 -15.21 12.23 -2.94
C SER A 156 -15.58 11.75 -1.53
N GLY A 157 -15.29 12.56 -0.49
CA GLY A 157 -15.64 12.21 0.89
C GLY A 157 -14.77 11.09 1.48
N ASN A 158 -15.25 10.56 2.60
CA ASN A 158 -14.59 9.49 3.33
C ASN A 158 -15.07 8.13 2.80
N HIS A 159 -14.15 7.17 2.77
CA HIS A 159 -14.44 5.77 2.49
C HIS A 159 -13.91 4.92 3.64
N LEU A 160 -14.72 3.99 4.08
CA LEU A 160 -14.33 2.93 5.01
C LEU A 160 -14.76 1.61 4.40
N ALA A 161 -13.83 0.70 4.14
CA ALA A 161 -14.18 -0.64 3.74
C ALA A 161 -14.90 -1.32 4.90
N GLU A 162 -16.01 -1.99 4.62
CA GLU A 162 -16.69 -2.81 5.62
C GLU A 162 -15.70 -3.85 6.14
N THR A 163 -15.60 -3.97 7.46
CA THR A 163 -14.78 -5.01 8.09
C THR A 163 -15.36 -6.36 7.72
N ALA A 164 -14.64 -7.10 6.90
CA ALA A 164 -14.94 -8.52 6.71
C ALA A 164 -14.49 -9.32 7.93
#